data_a6c34d03ee1ddad85a21fe83d49daff6
#
_entry.id   a6c34d03ee1ddad85a21fe83d49daff6
#
_cell.length_a   1.000
_cell.length_b   1.000
_cell.length_c   1.000
_cell.angle_alpha   90.00
_cell.angle_beta   90.00
_cell.angle_gamma   90.00
#
_symmetry.space_group_name_H-M   'P 1'
#
loop_
_entity.id
_entity.type
_entity.pdbx_description
1 polymer ?
#
loop_
_entity_poly.entity_id
_entity_poly.type
_entity_poly.pdbx_seq_one_letter_code
_entity_poly.pdbx_strand_id
1 'polypeptide(L)' 'MSQDERSALHQVQKYRKMVLLYEALDEEIDELLTAHGGGTEHMSEADQARYRELARKRDDVLNEMRILEQELHLDDTDA' A
#
# COMPACT_ATOMS: atom_id res chain seq x y z
N MET A 1 18.91 -5.99 25.38
CA MET A 1 17.83 -6.05 24.41
C MET A 1 17.85 -7.37 23.67
N SER A 2 16.71 -8.00 23.58
CA SER A 2 16.64 -9.27 22.89
C SER A 2 16.55 -9.06 21.37
N GLN A 3 16.88 -10.10 20.60
CA GLN A 3 16.73 -10.05 19.15
C GLN A 3 15.26 -9.87 18.76
N ASP A 4 14.35 -10.39 19.58
CA ASP A 4 12.92 -10.27 19.31
C ASP A 4 12.46 -8.83 19.32
N GLU A 5 12.99 -8.04 20.24
CA GLU A 5 12.65 -6.62 20.32
C GLU A 5 13.14 -5.85 19.10
N ARG A 6 14.36 -6.15 18.65
CA ARG A 6 14.90 -5.53 17.45
C ARG A 6 14.12 -5.90 16.20
N SER A 7 13.75 -7.17 16.12
CA SER A 7 12.98 -7.67 15.00
C SER A 7 11.61 -7.01 14.94
N ALA A 8 10.95 -6.91 16.09
CA ALA A 8 9.64 -6.27 16.16
C ALA A 8 9.71 -4.79 15.77
N LEU A 9 10.73 -4.09 16.27
CA LEU A 9 10.91 -2.68 15.94
C LEU A 9 11.17 -2.49 14.44
N HIS A 10 12.00 -3.35 13.86
CA HIS A 10 12.27 -3.32 12.44
C HIS A 10 11.00 -3.52 11.63
N GLN A 11 10.16 -4.46 12.04
CA GLN A 11 8.89 -4.74 11.36
C GLN A 11 7.92 -3.57 11.48
N VAL A 12 7.88 -2.91 12.63
CA VAL A 12 7.04 -1.72 12.80
C VAL A 12 7.49 -0.61 11.85
N GLN A 13 8.79 -0.39 11.75
CA GLN A 13 9.33 0.62 10.85
C GLN A 13 9.02 0.28 9.39
N LYS A 14 9.15 -0.99 9.03
CA LYS A 14 8.81 -1.45 7.70
C LYS A 14 7.32 -1.23 7.42
N TYR A 15 6.47 -1.54 8.38
CA TYR A 15 5.03 -1.34 8.25
C TYR A 15 4.70 0.13 7.99
N ARG A 16 5.32 1.03 8.74
CA ARG A 16 5.10 2.47 8.54
C ARG A 16 5.48 2.92 7.14
N LYS A 17 6.58 2.41 6.61
CA LYS A 17 7.01 2.71 5.25
C LYS A 17 5.98 2.21 4.24
N MET A 18 5.42 1.04 4.49
CA MET A 18 4.40 0.46 3.61
C MET A 18 3.13 1.31 3.62
N VAL A 19 2.72 1.80 4.80
CA VAL A 19 1.56 2.68 4.91
C VAL A 19 1.76 3.95 4.08
N LEU A 20 2.93 4.57 4.20
CA LEU A 20 3.24 5.78 3.43
C LEU A 20 3.26 5.50 1.94
N LEU A 21 3.81 4.38 1.54
CA LEU A 21 3.84 3.99 0.13
C LEU A 21 2.42 3.73 -0.39
N TYR A 22 1.60 3.06 0.40
CA TYR A 22 0.21 2.81 0.04
C TYR A 22 -0.54 4.12 -0.18
N GLU A 23 -0.38 5.08 0.74
CA GLU A 23 -1.01 6.37 0.62
C GLU A 23 -0.54 7.13 -0.61
N ALA A 24 0.75 7.08 -0.91
CA ALA A 24 1.31 7.74 -2.08
C ALA A 24 0.76 7.14 -3.38
N LEU A 25 0.67 5.81 -3.44
CA LEU A 25 0.11 5.13 -4.62
C LEU A 25 -1.37 5.45 -4.78
N ASP A 26 -2.10 5.48 -3.70
CA ASP A 26 -3.53 5.80 -3.73
C ASP A 26 -3.74 7.24 -4.21
N GLU A 27 -2.91 8.16 -3.77
CA GLU A 27 -2.97 9.55 -4.20
C GLU A 27 -2.66 9.68 -5.70
N GLU A 28 -1.65 8.96 -6.20
CA GLU A 28 -1.34 8.98 -7.63
C GLU A 28 -2.50 8.43 -8.47
N ILE A 29 -3.13 7.35 -8.00
CA ILE A 29 -4.28 6.76 -8.67
C ILE A 29 -5.43 7.78 -8.70
N ASP A 30 -5.67 8.42 -7.57
CA ASP A 30 -6.74 9.39 -7.44
C ASP A 30 -6.52 10.60 -8.38
N GLU A 31 -5.29 11.10 -8.44
CA GLU A 31 -4.94 12.18 -9.35
C GLU A 31 -5.15 11.79 -10.80
N LEU A 32 -4.75 10.57 -11.16
CA LEU A 32 -4.91 10.09 -12.53
C LEU A 32 -6.38 9.97 -12.91
N LEU A 33 -7.19 9.42 -12.02
CA LEU A 33 -8.63 9.30 -12.24
C LEU A 33 -9.28 10.68 -12.34
N THR A 34 -8.93 11.59 -11.43
CA THR A 34 -9.50 12.93 -11.39
C THR A 34 -9.20 13.70 -12.68
N ALA A 35 -7.99 13.53 -13.19
CA ALA A 35 -7.58 14.19 -14.44
C ALA A 35 -8.42 13.72 -15.63
N HIS A 36 -9.08 12.57 -15.53
CA HIS A 36 -9.86 11.99 -16.60
C HIS A 36 -11.35 11.85 -16.25
N GLY A 37 -11.84 12.71 -15.38
CA GLY A 37 -13.26 12.76 -15.05
C GLY A 37 -13.73 11.71 -14.07
N GLY A 38 -12.81 11.10 -13.33
CA GLY A 38 -13.15 10.13 -12.29
C GLY A 38 -13.18 8.68 -12.72
N GLY A 39 -12.80 8.39 -13.97
CA GLY A 39 -12.82 7.02 -14.48
C GLY A 39 -11.72 6.78 -15.50
N THR A 40 -11.67 5.57 -16.01
CA THR A 40 -10.64 5.16 -16.97
C THR A 40 -11.11 5.22 -18.43
N GLU A 41 -12.39 5.54 -18.65
CA GLU A 41 -13.00 5.48 -19.98
C GLU A 41 -12.36 6.43 -20.99
N HIS A 42 -11.91 7.58 -20.52
CA HIS A 42 -11.33 8.61 -21.39
C HIS A 42 -9.82 8.67 -21.36
N MET A 43 -9.21 7.70 -20.70
CA MET A 43 -7.75 7.63 -20.63
C MET A 43 -7.17 7.09 -21.93
N SER A 44 -6.00 7.61 -22.30
CA SER A 44 -5.20 7.02 -23.36
C SER A 44 -4.76 5.61 -22.95
N GLU A 45 -4.28 4.83 -23.92
CA GLU A 45 -3.77 3.49 -23.62
C GLU A 45 -2.62 3.54 -22.62
N ALA A 46 -1.76 4.55 -22.76
CA ALA A 46 -0.62 4.72 -21.85
C ALA A 46 -1.10 5.00 -20.43
N ASP A 47 -2.10 5.85 -20.29
CA ASP A 47 -2.63 6.19 -18.98
C ASP A 47 -3.40 5.02 -18.35
N GLN A 48 -4.11 4.25 -19.16
CA GLN A 48 -4.78 3.05 -18.68
C GLN A 48 -3.76 2.02 -18.18
N ALA A 49 -2.65 1.85 -18.90
CA ALA A 49 -1.59 0.96 -18.50
C ALA A 49 -0.95 1.43 -17.18
N ARG A 50 -0.75 2.74 -17.04
CA ARG A 50 -0.22 3.32 -15.81
C ARG A 50 -1.17 3.09 -14.64
N TYR A 51 -2.47 3.28 -14.87
CA TYR A 51 -3.47 3.04 -13.84
C TYR A 51 -3.40 1.58 -13.34
N ARG A 52 -3.36 0.63 -14.28
CA ARG A 52 -3.30 -0.79 -13.92
C ARG A 52 -2.02 -1.11 -13.15
N GLU A 53 -0.91 -0.51 -13.54
CA GLU A 53 0.36 -0.73 -12.84
C GLU A 53 0.32 -0.16 -11.42
N LEU A 54 -0.21 1.04 -11.26
CA LEU A 54 -0.35 1.66 -9.95
C LEU A 54 -1.28 0.85 -9.05
N ALA A 55 -2.39 0.38 -9.59
CA ALA A 55 -3.35 -0.43 -8.85
C ALA A 55 -2.72 -1.74 -8.39
N ARG A 56 -1.93 -2.37 -9.26
CA ARG A 56 -1.24 -3.61 -8.91
C ARG A 56 -0.21 -3.37 -7.80
N LYS A 57 0.56 -2.30 -7.91
CA LYS A 57 1.53 -1.95 -6.88
C LYS A 57 0.84 -1.68 -5.54
N ARG A 58 -0.31 -1.01 -5.58
CA ARG A 58 -1.09 -0.75 -4.37
C ARG A 58 -1.55 -2.05 -3.74
N ASP A 59 -2.02 -2.99 -4.53
CA ASP A 59 -2.45 -4.29 -4.02
C ASP A 59 -1.29 -5.07 -3.42
N ASP A 60 -0.12 -5.02 -4.06
CA ASP A 60 1.06 -5.69 -3.54
C ASP A 60 1.48 -5.11 -2.18
N VAL A 61 1.45 -3.79 -2.07
CA VAL A 61 1.77 -3.13 -0.81
C VAL A 61 0.75 -3.50 0.27
N LEU A 62 -0.53 -3.53 -0.09
CA LEU A 62 -1.59 -3.91 0.86
C LEU A 62 -1.39 -5.33 1.36
N ASN A 63 -1.04 -6.27 0.47
CA ASN A 63 -0.76 -7.65 0.88
C ASN A 63 0.42 -7.73 1.84
N GLU A 64 1.47 -6.96 1.55
CA GLU A 64 2.62 -6.88 2.46
C GLU A 64 2.23 -6.32 3.82
N MET A 65 1.39 -5.29 3.83
CA MET A 65 0.91 -4.69 5.07
C MET A 65 0.12 -5.71 5.90
N ARG A 66 -0.72 -6.50 5.24
CA ARG A 66 -1.52 -7.52 5.92
C ARG A 66 -0.65 -8.60 6.54
N ILE A 67 0.40 -9.00 5.83
CA ILE A 67 1.35 -9.98 6.36
C ILE A 67 2.05 -9.41 7.60
N LEU A 68 2.49 -8.17 7.52
CA LEU A 68 3.13 -7.50 8.65
C LEU A 68 2.17 -7.32 9.83
N GLU A 69 0.92 -7.00 9.55
CA GLU A 69 -0.10 -6.87 10.58
C GLU A 69 -0.30 -8.18 11.33
N GLN A 70 -0.31 -9.30 10.61
CA GLN A 70 -0.42 -10.62 11.24
C GLN A 70 0.81 -10.93 12.08
N GLU A 71 1.99 -10.62 11.56
CA GLU A 71 3.23 -10.86 12.31
C GLU A 71 3.33 -10.01 13.56
N LEU A 72 2.81 -8.79 13.50
CA LEU A 72 2.84 -7.85 14.62
C LEU A 72 1.59 -7.94 15.48
N HIS A 73 0.60 -8.72 15.07
CA HIS A 73 -0.69 -8.86 15.76
C HIS A 73 -1.41 -7.52 15.91
N LEU A 74 -1.26 -6.64 14.90
CA LEU A 74 -1.85 -5.31 14.96
C LEU A 74 -3.37 -5.33 14.86
N ASP A 75 -3.92 -6.34 14.17
CA ASP A 75 -5.37 -6.48 14.03
C ASP A 75 -5.94 -7.55 14.95
N ASP A 76 -5.13 -8.09 15.84
CA ASP A 76 -5.58 -9.08 16.81
C ASP A 76 -6.14 -8.38 18.03
N THR A 77 -7.45 -8.35 18.12
CA THR A 77 -8.12 -7.67 19.21
C THR A 77 -8.59 -8.62 20.28
N ASP A 78 -8.33 -9.88 20.10
CA ASP A 78 -8.86 -10.88 21.02
C ASP A 78 -7.81 -11.46 21.89
N ALA A 79 -7.01 -10.70 22.32
CA ALA A 79 -5.96 -11.20 23.18
C ALA A 79 -6.42 -12.24 24.18
#